data_8ca77d8837caecd49b15e5b62c2d4f6d
#
_entry.id   8ca77d8837caecd49b15e5b62c2d4f6d
#
_cell.length_a   1.000
_cell.length_b   1.000
_cell.length_c   1.000
_cell.angle_alpha   90.00
_cell.angle_beta   90.00
_cell.angle_gamma   90.00
#
_symmetry.space_group_name_H-M   'P 1'
#
loop_
_entity.id
_entity.type
_entity.pdbx_description
1 polymer ?
#
loop_
_entity_poly.entity_id
_entity_poly.type
_entity_poly.pdbx_seq_one_letter_code
_entity_poly.pdbx_strand_id
1 'polypeptide(L)'
;MRLEVDDLRAGCGGVGRLEAYFEEIGLRLGEKRRRASFALYAMGILGEHERKSVEPLAAAAADDPEGAQRTHDHLLHFIGQSEWEDGPIREFAARYAVHAMESRERVSAWVIDDTGFMKQGRESPGVQRQYTGSVGKIANCQIGVSLTLCTPTEHVPVDMQLYLPESWTSDRARCDRAKIPRDVGFRPKWQIALEMMESAVKAGLPKGIALADAAYGNVGEFRAGLRWLDFEYAVGVNANTVVTRASKAATDPSPMSVEALARTLPRSAFRSTTWKQGSRRALWSRFAMLQVDAGNADGGHHWLLIEWPDGEKAPTHYTLARLRKTPSRKQLVRITKERWRTERVYEDLKGELGLDHYEGRSFRGWHHHVTVVLCCYAFVTSERLRHFPPSRGRARPRYSLDRAA
;
A
#
# COMPACT_ATOMS: atom_id res chain seq x y z
N MET A 1 -2.30 -6.43 26.25
CA MET A 1 -1.89 -6.20 24.83
C MET A 1 -1.57 -4.74 24.47
N ARG A 2 -2.08 -3.71 25.19
CA ARG A 2 -1.61 -2.31 25.07
C ARG A 2 -0.22 -2.07 25.69
N LEU A 3 0.14 -2.84 26.70
CA LEU A 3 1.41 -2.71 27.45
C LEU A 3 2.65 -3.10 26.62
N GLU A 4 2.55 -4.07 25.72
CA GLU A 4 3.70 -4.61 24.97
C GLU A 4 4.38 -3.60 24.03
N VAL A 5 3.62 -2.65 23.45
CA VAL A 5 4.19 -1.66 22.50
C VAL A 5 4.72 -0.43 23.21
N ASP A 6 4.15 -0.05 24.34
CA ASP A 6 4.58 1.13 25.11
C ASP A 6 5.87 0.86 25.89
N ASP A 7 6.06 -0.37 26.41
CA ASP A 7 7.27 -0.78 27.12
C ASP A 7 8.51 -0.83 26.23
N LEU A 8 8.36 -1.23 24.96
CA LEU A 8 9.44 -1.25 23.96
C LEU A 8 10.01 0.15 23.63
N ARG A 9 9.36 1.20 24.09
CA ARG A 9 9.68 2.59 23.75
C ARG A 9 10.36 3.38 24.87
N ALA A 10 10.29 2.88 26.11
CA ALA A 10 10.79 3.60 27.26
C ALA A 10 12.28 3.30 27.53
N GLY A 11 13.12 4.30 27.43
CA GLY A 11 14.42 4.34 28.09
C GLY A 11 15.65 3.75 27.40
N CYS A 12 15.51 3.00 26.28
CA CYS A 12 16.66 2.42 25.57
C CYS A 12 17.15 3.29 24.39
N GLY A 13 18.44 3.29 24.08
CA GLY A 13 18.99 3.82 22.83
C GLY A 13 18.41 3.11 21.59
N GLY A 14 18.64 3.64 20.38
CA GLY A 14 18.11 3.07 19.13
C GLY A 14 18.37 1.58 18.95
N VAL A 15 19.57 1.11 19.32
CA VAL A 15 19.97 -0.31 19.27
C VAL A 15 19.12 -1.14 20.22
N GLY A 16 18.96 -0.73 21.47
CA GLY A 16 18.16 -1.48 22.45
C GLY A 16 16.67 -1.57 22.06
N ARG A 17 16.12 -0.54 21.39
CA ARG A 17 14.76 -0.62 20.85
C ARG A 17 14.66 -1.59 19.67
N LEU A 18 15.65 -1.66 18.81
CA LEU A 18 15.70 -2.63 17.72
C LEU A 18 15.79 -4.06 18.25
N GLU A 19 16.63 -4.29 19.24
CA GLU A 19 16.75 -5.60 19.93
C GLU A 19 15.40 -6.02 20.52
N ALA A 20 14.75 -5.14 21.31
CA ALA A 20 13.44 -5.42 21.88
C ALA A 20 12.37 -5.67 20.81
N TYR A 21 12.39 -4.91 19.72
CA TYR A 21 11.49 -5.12 18.57
C TYR A 21 11.71 -6.49 17.92
N PHE A 22 12.97 -6.91 17.76
CA PHE A 22 13.30 -8.23 17.22
C PHE A 22 12.94 -9.37 18.18
N GLU A 23 13.07 -9.16 19.49
CA GLU A 23 12.63 -10.12 20.50
C GLU A 23 11.13 -10.39 20.41
N GLU A 24 10.33 -9.35 20.29
CA GLU A 24 8.87 -9.48 20.12
C GLU A 24 8.47 -10.21 18.83
N ILE A 25 9.15 -9.95 17.71
CA ILE A 25 9.00 -10.73 16.49
C ILE A 25 9.46 -12.17 16.73
N GLY A 26 10.55 -12.33 17.45
CA GLY A 26 11.11 -13.63 17.82
C GLY A 26 10.14 -14.53 18.59
N LEU A 27 9.31 -13.97 19.48
CA LEU A 27 8.27 -14.71 20.18
C LEU A 27 7.25 -15.33 19.21
N ARG A 28 6.92 -14.64 18.12
CA ARG A 28 6.00 -15.10 17.07
C ARG A 28 6.64 -16.12 16.13
N LEU A 29 7.95 -16.05 15.94
CA LEU A 29 8.72 -17.05 15.18
C LEU A 29 8.93 -18.37 15.92
N GLY A 30 8.86 -18.35 17.24
CA GLY A 30 8.93 -19.51 18.15
C GLY A 30 10.37 -20.05 18.29
N GLU A 31 10.89 -20.75 17.30
CA GLU A 31 12.15 -21.49 17.36
C GLU A 31 13.39 -20.58 17.41
N LYS A 32 14.38 -20.90 18.27
CA LYS A 32 15.61 -20.11 18.47
C LYS A 32 16.37 -19.85 17.16
N ARG A 33 16.46 -20.86 16.29
CA ARG A 33 17.15 -20.72 15.00
C ARG A 33 16.44 -19.72 14.07
N ARG A 34 15.11 -19.75 14.04
CA ARG A 34 14.30 -18.80 13.25
C ARG A 34 14.49 -17.36 13.73
N ARG A 35 14.56 -17.15 15.05
CA ARG A 35 14.83 -15.84 15.66
C ARG A 35 16.17 -15.29 15.23
N ALA A 36 17.23 -16.10 15.33
CA ALA A 36 18.56 -15.70 14.92
C ALA A 36 18.65 -15.39 13.42
N SER A 37 18.05 -16.23 12.57
CA SER A 37 18.03 -16.00 11.11
C SER A 37 17.20 -14.76 10.74
N PHE A 38 16.08 -14.50 11.43
CA PHE A 38 15.31 -13.27 11.25
C PHE A 38 16.14 -12.04 11.58
N ALA A 39 16.74 -12.01 12.76
CA ALA A 39 17.56 -10.88 13.20
C ALA A 39 18.71 -10.61 12.22
N LEU A 40 19.42 -11.65 11.81
CA LEU A 40 20.51 -11.53 10.85
C LEU A 40 20.04 -11.01 9.49
N TYR A 41 18.95 -11.56 8.96
CA TYR A 41 18.40 -11.12 7.67
C TYR A 41 17.89 -9.68 7.74
N ALA A 42 17.16 -9.33 8.80
CA ALA A 42 16.65 -7.98 9.01
C ALA A 42 17.78 -6.95 9.20
N MET A 43 18.84 -7.30 9.92
CA MET A 43 20.03 -6.45 10.04
C MET A 43 20.69 -6.22 8.68
N GLY A 44 20.78 -7.25 7.85
CA GLY A 44 21.26 -7.12 6.47
C GLY A 44 20.38 -6.22 5.60
N ILE A 45 19.05 -6.32 5.75
CA ILE A 45 18.09 -5.42 5.07
C ILE A 45 18.26 -3.96 5.53
N LEU A 46 18.48 -3.72 6.81
CA LEU A 46 18.70 -2.38 7.38
C LEU A 46 20.12 -1.82 7.09
N GLY A 47 21.09 -2.67 6.74
CA GLY A 47 22.46 -2.28 6.47
C GLY A 47 22.64 -1.57 5.11
N GLU A 48 23.82 -0.97 4.93
CA GLU A 48 24.21 -0.22 3.72
C GLU A 48 24.76 -1.15 2.62
N HIS A 49 23.98 -2.14 2.20
CA HIS A 49 24.36 -3.06 1.12
C HIS A 49 23.63 -2.69 -0.18
N GLU A 50 24.36 -2.59 -1.29
CA GLU A 50 23.76 -2.36 -2.61
C GLU A 50 22.79 -3.49 -3.01
N ARG A 51 23.16 -4.74 -2.70
CA ARG A 51 22.34 -5.91 -2.95
C ARG A 51 21.93 -6.57 -1.63
N LYS A 52 20.63 -6.73 -1.43
CA LYS A 52 20.02 -7.28 -0.20
C LYS A 52 19.38 -8.65 -0.46
N SER A 53 20.02 -9.48 -1.29
CA SER A 53 19.69 -10.88 -1.46
C SER A 53 20.52 -11.75 -0.50
N VAL A 54 20.15 -13.01 -0.33
CA VAL A 54 20.72 -13.89 0.70
C VAL A 54 22.24 -14.01 0.61
N GLU A 55 22.80 -14.16 -0.60
CA GLU A 55 24.23 -14.37 -0.81
C GLU A 55 25.10 -13.19 -0.32
N PRO A 56 24.86 -11.93 -0.78
CA PRO A 56 25.63 -10.78 -0.26
C PRO A 56 25.48 -10.58 1.24
N LEU A 57 24.27 -10.81 1.80
CA LEU A 57 24.05 -10.65 3.23
C LEU A 57 24.79 -11.71 4.05
N ALA A 58 24.85 -12.94 3.55
CA ALA A 58 25.63 -14.02 4.18
C ALA A 58 27.14 -13.75 4.15
N ALA A 59 27.64 -13.27 3.00
CA ALA A 59 29.03 -12.91 2.86
C ALA A 59 29.45 -11.76 3.80
N ALA A 60 28.59 -10.74 3.95
CA ALA A 60 28.84 -9.61 4.83
C ALA A 60 28.77 -9.95 6.34
N ALA A 61 28.07 -11.03 6.68
CA ALA A 61 27.86 -11.46 8.06
C ALA A 61 28.88 -12.51 8.56
N ALA A 62 29.89 -12.87 7.76
CA ALA A 62 30.85 -13.91 8.08
C ALA A 62 32.29 -13.43 7.88
N ASP A 63 33.17 -13.92 8.72
CA ASP A 63 34.62 -13.59 8.69
C ASP A 63 35.42 -14.46 7.70
N ASP A 64 34.87 -15.59 7.29
CA ASP A 64 35.49 -16.55 6.39
C ASP A 64 34.52 -17.20 5.40
N PRO A 65 35.03 -17.79 4.29
CA PRO A 65 34.16 -18.38 3.25
C PRO A 65 33.27 -19.54 3.76
N GLU A 66 33.73 -20.36 4.70
CA GLU A 66 32.93 -21.46 5.25
C GLU A 66 31.80 -20.93 6.14
N GLY A 67 32.08 -19.88 6.92
CA GLY A 67 31.07 -19.17 7.68
C GLY A 67 30.02 -18.52 6.78
N ALA A 68 30.46 -17.90 5.68
CA ALA A 68 29.56 -17.34 4.67
C ALA A 68 28.64 -18.40 4.06
N GLN A 69 29.18 -19.58 3.70
CA GLN A 69 28.36 -20.68 3.15
C GLN A 69 27.34 -21.20 4.18
N ARG A 70 27.76 -21.41 5.44
CA ARG A 70 26.82 -21.85 6.51
C ARG A 70 25.71 -20.82 6.74
N THR A 71 26.06 -19.54 6.76
CA THR A 71 25.11 -18.44 6.92
C THR A 71 24.14 -18.35 5.75
N HIS A 72 24.65 -18.49 4.54
CA HIS A 72 23.84 -18.54 3.32
C HIS A 72 22.79 -19.66 3.37
N ASP A 73 23.22 -20.89 3.73
CA ASP A 73 22.31 -22.04 3.80
C ASP A 73 21.23 -21.85 4.89
N HIS A 74 21.60 -21.26 6.04
CA HIS A 74 20.64 -20.93 7.09
C HIS A 74 19.62 -19.89 6.65
N LEU A 75 20.06 -18.82 5.98
CA LEU A 75 19.16 -17.76 5.49
C LEU A 75 18.27 -18.26 4.34
N LEU A 76 18.79 -19.07 3.41
CA LEU A 76 17.98 -19.71 2.38
C LEU A 76 16.91 -20.63 2.97
N HIS A 77 17.29 -21.43 3.98
CA HIS A 77 16.33 -22.27 4.68
C HIS A 77 15.28 -21.42 5.40
N PHE A 78 15.68 -20.38 6.13
CA PHE A 78 14.77 -19.49 6.86
C PHE A 78 13.74 -18.83 5.94
N ILE A 79 14.19 -18.24 4.82
CA ILE A 79 13.31 -17.51 3.91
C ILE A 79 12.49 -18.48 3.04
N GLY A 80 13.11 -19.54 2.47
CA GLY A 80 12.48 -20.34 1.40
C GLY A 80 11.79 -21.62 1.86
N GLN A 81 12.16 -22.16 3.03
CA GLN A 81 11.75 -23.50 3.44
C GLN A 81 11.12 -23.57 4.83
N SER A 82 11.60 -22.76 5.79
CA SER A 82 11.11 -22.75 7.15
C SER A 82 9.62 -22.41 7.23
N GLU A 83 8.87 -23.16 8.05
CA GLU A 83 7.41 -23.00 8.16
C GLU A 83 7.05 -22.08 9.32
N TRP A 84 7.12 -20.77 9.08
CA TRP A 84 6.62 -19.78 10.00
C TRP A 84 5.50 -18.95 9.35
N GLU A 85 4.55 -18.53 10.15
CA GLU A 85 3.42 -17.73 9.70
C GLU A 85 3.81 -16.26 9.62
N ASP A 86 3.75 -15.70 8.44
CA ASP A 86 4.12 -14.32 8.14
C ASP A 86 3.05 -13.30 8.55
N GLY A 87 1.77 -13.68 8.52
CA GLY A 87 0.63 -12.82 8.87
C GLY A 87 0.72 -12.20 10.27
N PRO A 88 0.87 -12.98 11.35
CA PRO A 88 1.00 -12.46 12.72
C PRO A 88 2.19 -11.53 12.92
N ILE A 89 3.27 -11.72 12.14
CA ILE A 89 4.46 -10.88 12.20
C ILE A 89 4.19 -9.53 11.51
N ARG A 90 3.57 -9.54 10.32
CA ARG A 90 3.15 -8.31 9.64
C ARG A 90 2.16 -7.51 10.47
N GLU A 91 1.18 -8.18 11.09
CA GLU A 91 0.22 -7.54 11.97
C GLU A 91 0.91 -6.83 13.15
N PHE A 92 1.86 -7.49 13.79
CA PHE A 92 2.63 -6.86 14.86
C PHE A 92 3.40 -5.64 14.37
N ALA A 93 4.13 -5.76 13.25
CA ALA A 93 4.89 -4.66 12.68
C ALA A 93 3.99 -3.47 12.29
N ALA A 94 2.83 -3.75 11.70
CA ALA A 94 1.83 -2.75 11.36
C ALA A 94 1.33 -1.99 12.59
N ARG A 95 0.95 -2.72 13.65
CA ARG A 95 0.49 -2.11 14.91
C ARG A 95 1.59 -1.27 15.55
N TYR A 96 2.83 -1.76 15.56
CA TYR A 96 3.97 -1.04 16.12
C TYR A 96 4.18 0.33 15.44
N ALA A 97 4.20 0.36 14.11
CA ALA A 97 4.38 1.60 13.37
C ALA A 97 3.17 2.53 13.44
N VAL A 98 1.95 1.98 13.27
CA VAL A 98 0.70 2.75 13.31
C VAL A 98 0.49 3.39 14.68
N HIS A 99 0.80 2.69 15.79
CA HIS A 99 0.77 3.28 17.11
C HIS A 99 1.73 4.48 17.23
N ALA A 100 2.95 4.39 16.64
CA ALA A 100 3.88 5.51 16.59
C ALA A 100 3.32 6.68 15.77
N MET A 101 2.67 6.41 14.64
CA MET A 101 2.06 7.44 13.80
C MET A 101 0.90 8.12 14.54
N GLU A 102 -0.01 7.35 15.14
CA GLU A 102 -1.19 7.87 15.85
C GLU A 102 -0.88 8.65 17.13
N SER A 103 0.29 8.42 17.73
CA SER A 103 0.76 9.28 18.84
C SER A 103 1.00 10.73 18.40
N ARG A 104 1.04 11.01 17.10
CA ARG A 104 1.26 12.34 16.52
C ARG A 104 0.10 12.84 15.70
N GLU A 105 -0.39 12.02 14.76
CA GLU A 105 -1.47 12.39 13.86
C GLU A 105 -2.30 11.15 13.54
N ARG A 106 -3.61 11.31 13.50
CA ARG A 106 -4.54 10.21 13.18
C ARG A 106 -4.33 9.70 11.74
N VAL A 107 -4.51 8.41 11.55
CA VAL A 107 -4.59 7.83 10.22
C VAL A 107 -5.72 8.49 9.44
N SER A 108 -5.40 9.01 8.27
CA SER A 108 -6.32 9.76 7.39
C SER A 108 -6.68 9.01 6.11
N ALA A 109 -5.78 8.14 5.63
CA ALA A 109 -6.02 7.39 4.40
C ALA A 109 -5.43 5.96 4.47
N TRP A 110 -6.10 5.05 3.75
CA TRP A 110 -5.64 3.72 3.39
C TRP A 110 -5.45 3.67 1.88
N VAL A 111 -4.22 3.50 1.42
CA VAL A 111 -3.91 3.50 -0.01
C VAL A 111 -3.72 2.06 -0.48
N ILE A 112 -4.53 1.65 -1.43
CA ILE A 112 -4.46 0.38 -2.14
C ILE A 112 -3.79 0.63 -3.48
N ASP A 113 -2.76 -0.14 -3.78
CA ASP A 113 -2.03 -0.04 -5.05
C ASP A 113 -1.32 -1.37 -5.34
N ASP A 114 -0.64 -1.46 -6.49
CA ASP A 114 0.20 -2.60 -6.79
C ASP A 114 1.56 -2.18 -7.38
N THR A 115 2.56 -3.06 -7.23
CA THR A 115 3.88 -2.81 -7.79
C THR A 115 4.46 -4.05 -8.45
N GLY A 116 5.17 -3.86 -9.56
CA GLY A 116 5.82 -4.93 -10.30
C GLY A 116 7.23 -5.23 -9.82
N PHE A 117 7.57 -6.51 -9.83
CA PHE A 117 8.90 -7.06 -9.58
C PHE A 117 9.41 -7.68 -10.87
N MET A 118 10.38 -7.05 -11.51
CA MET A 118 10.91 -7.50 -12.79
C MET A 118 11.63 -8.84 -12.63
N LYS A 119 11.37 -9.78 -13.53
CA LYS A 119 11.98 -11.13 -13.53
C LYS A 119 12.48 -11.51 -14.91
N GLN A 120 13.62 -12.21 -14.95
CA GLN A 120 14.20 -12.71 -16.20
C GLN A 120 13.53 -14.03 -16.66
N GLY A 121 13.29 -14.95 -15.71
CA GLY A 121 12.79 -16.28 -15.97
C GLY A 121 11.25 -16.41 -15.88
N ARG A 122 10.79 -17.69 -15.91
CA ARG A 122 9.36 -18.05 -15.89
C ARG A 122 8.93 -18.80 -14.62
N GLU A 123 9.87 -19.07 -13.71
CA GLU A 123 9.66 -20.00 -12.57
C GLU A 123 9.30 -19.26 -11.26
N SER A 124 9.47 -17.94 -11.19
CA SER A 124 9.03 -17.19 -10.00
C SER A 124 7.51 -17.18 -9.90
N PRO A 125 6.90 -17.47 -8.71
CA PRO A 125 5.45 -17.57 -8.58
C PRO A 125 4.73 -16.29 -9.01
N GLY A 126 3.69 -16.43 -9.84
CA GLY A 126 2.93 -15.28 -10.36
C GLY A 126 3.59 -14.54 -11.53
N VAL A 127 4.77 -14.94 -11.99
CA VAL A 127 5.45 -14.27 -13.11
C VAL A 127 4.74 -14.54 -14.44
N GLN A 128 4.48 -13.47 -15.16
CA GLN A 128 4.04 -13.50 -16.57
C GLN A 128 4.29 -12.13 -17.23
N ARG A 129 4.08 -12.06 -18.55
CA ARG A 129 4.04 -10.77 -19.26
C ARG A 129 2.72 -10.05 -18.93
N GLN A 130 2.81 -9.00 -18.15
CA GLN A 130 1.66 -8.22 -17.71
C GLN A 130 2.04 -6.73 -17.58
N TYR A 131 1.04 -5.85 -17.61
CA TYR A 131 1.28 -4.42 -17.40
C TYR A 131 1.74 -4.17 -15.96
N THR A 132 2.74 -3.33 -15.82
CA THR A 132 3.17 -2.84 -14.51
C THR A 132 3.48 -1.35 -14.55
N GLY A 133 2.93 -0.61 -13.59
CA GLY A 133 3.18 0.82 -13.40
C GLY A 133 4.65 1.13 -13.14
N SER A 134 5.41 0.22 -12.52
CA SER A 134 6.84 0.39 -12.20
C SER A 134 7.70 0.70 -13.43
N VAL A 135 7.31 0.26 -14.62
CA VAL A 135 8.02 0.56 -15.88
C VAL A 135 7.10 1.14 -16.98
N GLY A 136 5.82 1.37 -16.66
CA GLY A 136 4.85 1.98 -17.58
C GLY A 136 4.52 1.15 -18.83
N LYS A 137 4.80 -0.16 -18.83
CA LYS A 137 4.61 -1.05 -19.99
C LYS A 137 4.35 -2.51 -19.60
N ILE A 138 4.00 -3.34 -20.59
CA ILE A 138 3.94 -4.78 -20.41
C ILE A 138 5.36 -5.34 -20.28
N ALA A 139 5.64 -6.02 -19.18
CA ALA A 139 6.93 -6.60 -18.87
C ALA A 139 6.77 -7.97 -18.21
N ASN A 140 7.85 -8.79 -18.19
CA ASN A 140 7.87 -10.04 -17.46
C ASN A 140 8.10 -9.76 -15.97
N CYS A 141 7.04 -9.85 -15.17
CA CYS A 141 7.08 -9.45 -13.78
C CYS A 141 6.11 -10.24 -12.90
N GLN A 142 6.38 -10.24 -11.60
CA GLN A 142 5.41 -10.54 -10.55
C GLN A 142 4.71 -9.24 -10.15
N ILE A 143 3.52 -9.32 -9.61
CA ILE A 143 2.80 -8.15 -9.06
C ILE A 143 2.51 -8.40 -7.59
N GLY A 144 2.89 -7.46 -6.74
CA GLY A 144 2.48 -7.40 -5.34
C GLY A 144 1.39 -6.36 -5.16
N VAL A 145 0.25 -6.77 -4.60
CA VAL A 145 -0.83 -5.86 -4.16
C VAL A 145 -0.50 -5.40 -2.75
N SER A 146 -0.52 -4.10 -2.48
CA SER A 146 -0.12 -3.53 -1.20
C SER A 146 -1.21 -2.69 -0.55
N LEU A 147 -1.16 -2.64 0.78
CA LEU A 147 -1.96 -1.76 1.63
C LEU A 147 -1.02 -0.84 2.43
N THR A 148 -1.16 0.46 2.25
CA THR A 148 -0.40 1.50 2.96
C THR A 148 -1.32 2.37 3.78
N LEU A 149 -1.00 2.57 5.07
CA LEU A 149 -1.70 3.51 5.94
C LEU A 149 -0.96 4.84 5.98
N CYS A 150 -1.70 5.94 5.92
CA CYS A 150 -1.15 7.30 5.88
C CYS A 150 -1.77 8.19 6.96
N THR A 151 -0.93 9.00 7.60
CA THR A 151 -1.34 10.22 8.30
C THR A 151 -1.05 11.43 7.40
N PRO A 152 -1.41 12.65 7.75
CA PRO A 152 -1.03 13.82 6.96
C PRO A 152 0.48 13.99 6.70
N THR A 153 1.34 13.44 7.56
CA THR A 153 2.81 13.60 7.44
C THR A 153 3.56 12.30 7.18
N GLU A 154 3.03 11.15 7.60
CA GLU A 154 3.72 9.86 7.54
C GLU A 154 2.92 8.79 6.81
N HIS A 155 3.59 7.70 6.47
CA HIS A 155 2.99 6.54 5.82
C HIS A 155 3.75 5.26 6.19
N VAL A 156 3.03 4.13 6.21
CA VAL A 156 3.61 2.81 6.44
C VAL A 156 2.87 1.76 5.62
N PRO A 157 3.58 0.90 4.85
CA PRO A 157 2.99 -0.28 4.24
C PRO A 157 2.72 -1.31 5.35
N VAL A 158 1.49 -1.78 5.45
CA VAL A 158 1.06 -2.70 6.52
C VAL A 158 0.87 -4.13 6.02
N ASP A 159 0.61 -4.30 4.73
CA ASP A 159 0.50 -5.62 4.11
C ASP A 159 0.87 -5.57 2.63
N MET A 160 1.33 -6.71 2.10
CA MET A 160 1.58 -6.92 0.68
C MET A 160 1.42 -8.39 0.33
N GLN A 161 0.59 -8.68 -0.68
CA GLN A 161 0.27 -10.03 -1.12
C GLN A 161 0.63 -10.24 -2.58
N LEU A 162 1.17 -11.42 -2.91
CA LEU A 162 1.52 -11.77 -4.27
C LEU A 162 0.26 -12.07 -5.10
N TYR A 163 0.08 -11.36 -6.20
CA TYR A 163 -0.95 -11.69 -7.17
C TYR A 163 -0.53 -12.90 -8.01
N LEU A 164 -1.39 -13.91 -8.05
CA LEU A 164 -1.24 -15.09 -8.89
C LEU A 164 -2.23 -14.99 -10.05
N PRO A 165 -1.75 -14.79 -11.31
CA PRO A 165 -2.61 -14.83 -12.48
C PRO A 165 -3.30 -16.18 -12.66
N GLU A 166 -4.44 -16.21 -13.33
CA GLU A 166 -5.18 -17.44 -13.59
C GLU A 166 -4.33 -18.49 -14.35
N SER A 167 -3.44 -18.07 -15.23
CA SER A 167 -2.46 -18.94 -15.91
C SER A 167 -1.50 -19.68 -14.97
N TRP A 168 -1.38 -19.23 -13.72
CA TRP A 168 -0.65 -19.91 -12.67
C TRP A 168 -1.55 -20.88 -11.91
N THR A 169 -2.68 -20.40 -11.42
CA THR A 169 -3.57 -21.18 -10.55
C THR A 169 -4.27 -22.32 -11.27
N SER A 170 -4.39 -22.28 -12.60
CA SER A 170 -4.87 -23.36 -13.46
C SER A 170 -3.82 -24.44 -13.77
N ASP A 171 -2.52 -24.16 -13.57
CA ASP A 171 -1.42 -25.13 -13.75
C ASP A 171 -0.92 -25.64 -12.39
N ARG A 172 -1.53 -26.73 -11.91
CA ARG A 172 -1.20 -27.29 -10.59
C ARG A 172 0.26 -27.76 -10.50
N ALA A 173 0.81 -28.34 -11.56
CA ALA A 173 2.21 -28.79 -11.56
C ALA A 173 3.19 -27.62 -11.42
N ARG A 174 2.88 -26.48 -12.03
CA ARG A 174 3.61 -25.23 -11.87
C ARG A 174 3.50 -24.67 -10.48
N CYS A 175 2.29 -24.69 -9.90
CA CYS A 175 2.06 -24.29 -8.51
C CYS A 175 2.87 -25.14 -7.53
N ASP A 176 2.90 -26.46 -7.69
CA ASP A 176 3.62 -27.38 -6.81
C ASP A 176 5.15 -27.12 -6.86
N ARG A 177 5.71 -26.84 -8.05
CA ARG A 177 7.13 -26.44 -8.17
C ARG A 177 7.44 -25.14 -7.43
N ALA A 178 6.53 -24.17 -7.48
CA ALA A 178 6.68 -22.89 -6.77
C ALA A 178 6.25 -22.96 -5.30
N LYS A 179 5.87 -24.14 -4.80
CA LYS A 179 5.37 -24.37 -3.43
C LYS A 179 4.17 -23.47 -3.07
N ILE A 180 3.27 -23.25 -4.03
CA ILE A 180 2.02 -22.55 -3.79
C ILE A 180 1.06 -23.50 -3.06
N PRO A 181 0.52 -23.13 -1.89
CA PRO A 181 -0.42 -23.97 -1.15
C PRO A 181 -1.65 -24.37 -1.99
N ARG A 182 -2.22 -25.53 -1.70
CA ARG A 182 -3.33 -26.09 -2.52
C ARG A 182 -4.63 -25.33 -2.37
N ASP A 183 -4.82 -24.65 -1.27
CA ASP A 183 -5.96 -23.79 -0.95
C ASP A 183 -5.85 -22.39 -1.58
N VAL A 184 -4.69 -22.04 -2.13
CA VAL A 184 -4.50 -20.76 -2.83
C VAL A 184 -4.96 -20.90 -4.27
N GLY A 185 -6.15 -20.33 -4.56
CA GLY A 185 -6.76 -20.23 -5.89
C GLY A 185 -6.55 -18.85 -6.53
N PHE A 186 -7.14 -18.68 -7.73
CA PHE A 186 -7.19 -17.39 -8.40
C PHE A 186 -8.03 -16.39 -7.59
N ARG A 187 -7.46 -15.20 -7.38
CA ARG A 187 -8.14 -14.05 -6.81
C ARG A 187 -7.77 -12.82 -7.61
N PRO A 188 -8.73 -12.05 -8.13
CA PRO A 188 -8.41 -10.78 -8.77
C PRO A 188 -7.79 -9.82 -7.75
N LYS A 189 -6.98 -8.87 -8.22
CA LYS A 189 -6.24 -7.93 -7.33
C LYS A 189 -7.16 -7.17 -6.36
N TRP A 190 -8.34 -6.77 -6.80
CA TRP A 190 -9.31 -6.07 -5.96
C TRP A 190 -9.82 -6.94 -4.79
N GLN A 191 -9.97 -8.24 -5.00
CA GLN A 191 -10.35 -9.17 -3.93
C GLN A 191 -9.21 -9.32 -2.92
N ILE A 192 -7.97 -9.48 -3.38
CA ILE A 192 -6.78 -9.51 -2.51
C ILE A 192 -6.71 -8.23 -1.66
N ALA A 193 -6.96 -7.07 -2.28
CA ALA A 193 -6.98 -5.79 -1.57
C ALA A 193 -8.04 -5.74 -0.46
N LEU A 194 -9.27 -6.20 -0.73
CA LEU A 194 -10.34 -6.25 0.28
C LEU A 194 -10.02 -7.21 1.42
N GLU A 195 -9.44 -8.38 1.13
CA GLU A 195 -9.02 -9.36 2.14
C GLU A 195 -7.92 -8.79 3.06
N MET A 196 -6.94 -8.06 2.51
CA MET A 196 -5.94 -7.34 3.31
C MET A 196 -6.58 -6.27 4.19
N MET A 197 -7.52 -5.49 3.64
CA MET A 197 -8.24 -4.46 4.41
C MET A 197 -9.08 -5.07 5.52
N GLU A 198 -9.80 -6.16 5.25
CA GLU A 198 -10.58 -6.89 6.26
C GLU A 198 -9.69 -7.40 7.40
N SER A 199 -8.54 -8.00 7.05
CA SER A 199 -7.55 -8.46 8.02
C SER A 199 -7.00 -7.32 8.87
N ALA A 200 -6.69 -6.18 8.27
CA ALA A 200 -6.21 -5.00 8.97
C ALA A 200 -7.29 -4.39 9.90
N VAL A 201 -8.56 -4.41 9.50
CA VAL A 201 -9.70 -4.01 10.36
C VAL A 201 -9.84 -4.96 11.54
N LYS A 202 -9.78 -6.29 11.31
CA LYS A 202 -9.81 -7.32 12.38
C LYS A 202 -8.64 -7.17 13.35
N ALA A 203 -7.47 -6.77 12.84
CA ALA A 203 -6.30 -6.44 13.64
C ALA A 203 -6.47 -5.14 14.46
N GLY A 204 -7.57 -4.40 14.30
CA GLY A 204 -7.86 -3.17 15.04
C GLY A 204 -7.09 -1.95 14.54
N LEU A 205 -6.59 -1.95 13.31
CA LEU A 205 -5.95 -0.77 12.75
C LEU A 205 -6.98 0.34 12.48
N PRO A 206 -6.64 1.61 12.77
CA PRO A 206 -7.57 2.72 12.64
C PRO A 206 -7.93 2.99 11.18
N LYS A 207 -9.21 3.16 10.89
CA LYS A 207 -9.70 3.43 9.55
C LYS A 207 -9.39 4.85 9.10
N GLY A 208 -9.04 4.98 7.81
CA GLY A 208 -8.99 6.23 7.06
C GLY A 208 -9.85 6.16 5.82
N ILE A 209 -9.74 7.13 4.93
CA ILE A 209 -10.42 7.11 3.62
C ILE A 209 -9.66 6.15 2.70
N ALA A 210 -10.36 5.18 2.10
CA ALA A 210 -9.76 4.25 1.14
C ALA A 210 -9.49 4.95 -0.19
N LEU A 211 -8.25 4.87 -0.65
CA LEU A 211 -7.78 5.45 -1.92
C LEU A 211 -7.24 4.35 -2.81
N ALA A 212 -7.65 4.35 -4.07
CA ALA A 212 -7.14 3.42 -5.08
C ALA A 212 -7.18 4.09 -6.46
N ASP A 213 -6.44 3.52 -7.40
CA ASP A 213 -6.48 3.97 -8.79
C ASP A 213 -7.67 3.39 -9.58
N ALA A 214 -7.70 3.64 -10.89
CA ALA A 214 -8.79 3.17 -11.76
C ALA A 214 -8.77 1.66 -11.99
N ALA A 215 -7.65 0.97 -11.78
CA ALA A 215 -7.61 -0.49 -11.88
C ALA A 215 -8.49 -1.16 -10.82
N TYR A 216 -8.58 -0.55 -9.65
CA TYR A 216 -9.48 -0.98 -8.56
C TYR A 216 -10.82 -0.26 -8.62
N GLY A 217 -10.81 1.06 -8.81
CA GLY A 217 -12.00 1.88 -8.69
C GLY A 217 -13.06 1.65 -9.77
N ASN A 218 -12.70 1.11 -10.94
CA ASN A 218 -13.67 0.70 -11.96
C ASN A 218 -14.49 -0.53 -11.57
N VAL A 219 -13.98 -1.35 -10.65
CA VAL A 219 -14.63 -2.59 -10.24
C VAL A 219 -15.75 -2.28 -9.24
N GLY A 220 -17.01 -2.56 -9.62
CA GLY A 220 -18.18 -2.31 -8.77
C GLY A 220 -18.14 -3.13 -7.49
N GLU A 221 -17.68 -4.38 -7.57
CA GLU A 221 -17.51 -5.30 -6.44
C GLU A 221 -16.49 -4.76 -5.42
N PHE A 222 -15.42 -4.13 -5.89
CA PHE A 222 -14.46 -3.48 -5.00
C PHE A 222 -15.10 -2.33 -4.22
N ARG A 223 -15.82 -1.43 -4.90
CA ARG A 223 -16.52 -0.34 -4.24
C ARG A 223 -17.62 -0.84 -3.29
N ALA A 224 -18.31 -1.93 -3.65
CA ALA A 224 -19.28 -2.60 -2.78
C ALA A 224 -18.60 -3.18 -1.53
N GLY A 225 -17.45 -3.84 -1.69
CA GLY A 225 -16.67 -4.37 -0.59
C GLY A 225 -16.17 -3.28 0.36
N LEU A 226 -15.71 -2.13 -0.14
CA LEU A 226 -15.35 -0.98 0.68
C LEU A 226 -16.51 -0.50 1.55
N ARG A 227 -17.73 -0.46 1.00
CA ARG A 227 -18.92 -0.11 1.77
C ARG A 227 -19.29 -1.16 2.82
N TRP A 228 -19.19 -2.44 2.46
CA TRP A 228 -19.42 -3.54 3.39
C TRP A 228 -18.47 -3.48 4.58
N LEU A 229 -17.21 -3.14 4.33
CA LEU A 229 -16.20 -2.89 5.37
C LEU A 229 -16.38 -1.54 6.09
N ASP A 230 -17.43 -0.77 5.75
CA ASP A 230 -17.71 0.57 6.30
C ASP A 230 -16.57 1.57 6.11
N PHE A 231 -16.02 1.63 4.90
CA PHE A 231 -15.06 2.65 4.49
C PHE A 231 -15.71 3.80 3.72
N GLU A 232 -15.27 5.01 4.01
CA GLU A 232 -15.32 6.13 3.08
C GLU A 232 -14.23 5.93 2.02
N TYR A 233 -14.46 6.34 0.79
CA TYR A 233 -13.47 6.14 -0.26
C TYR A 233 -13.44 7.26 -1.30
N ALA A 234 -12.29 7.38 -1.98
CA ALA A 234 -12.11 8.17 -3.19
C ALA A 234 -11.21 7.38 -4.16
N VAL A 235 -11.82 6.82 -5.20
CA VAL A 235 -11.15 5.88 -6.12
C VAL A 235 -11.18 6.42 -7.55
N GLY A 236 -10.06 6.27 -8.25
CA GLY A 236 -9.97 6.58 -9.67
C GLY A 236 -10.94 5.76 -10.49
N VAL A 237 -11.44 6.32 -11.60
CA VAL A 237 -12.27 5.60 -12.57
C VAL A 237 -11.87 5.98 -14.00
N ASN A 238 -12.15 5.09 -14.95
CA ASN A 238 -11.85 5.32 -16.36
C ASN A 238 -12.84 6.30 -17.01
N ALA A 239 -12.43 6.91 -18.10
CA ALA A 239 -13.23 7.86 -18.86
C ALA A 239 -14.59 7.32 -19.32
N ASN A 240 -14.68 6.02 -19.59
CA ASN A 240 -15.88 5.33 -20.04
C ASN A 240 -16.81 4.86 -18.90
N THR A 241 -16.45 5.09 -17.63
CA THR A 241 -17.32 4.75 -16.49
C THR A 241 -18.65 5.48 -16.59
N VAL A 242 -19.73 4.73 -16.53
CA VAL A 242 -21.09 5.27 -16.69
C VAL A 242 -21.62 5.79 -15.35
N VAL A 243 -22.14 6.99 -15.37
CA VAL A 243 -22.79 7.64 -14.23
C VAL A 243 -24.05 8.39 -14.67
N THR A 244 -24.93 8.65 -13.73
CA THR A 244 -26.10 9.52 -13.93
C THR A 244 -25.90 10.79 -13.10
N ARG A 245 -26.06 11.97 -13.71
CA ARG A 245 -25.93 13.24 -12.99
C ARG A 245 -27.06 13.37 -11.97
N ALA A 246 -26.75 13.56 -10.70
CA ALA A 246 -27.76 13.91 -9.70
C ALA A 246 -28.20 15.37 -9.92
N SER A 247 -29.34 15.58 -10.50
CA SER A 247 -29.92 16.90 -10.72
C SER A 247 -31.36 16.92 -10.25
N LYS A 248 -31.72 17.92 -9.43
CA LYS A 248 -33.09 18.17 -9.02
C LYS A 248 -33.97 18.73 -10.16
N ALA A 249 -33.37 19.20 -11.25
CA ALA A 249 -34.02 19.87 -12.36
C ALA A 249 -34.19 19.01 -13.61
N ALA A 250 -33.57 17.82 -13.67
CA ALA A 250 -33.71 16.93 -14.81
C ALA A 250 -34.87 15.98 -14.63
N THR A 251 -35.86 16.06 -15.52
CA THR A 251 -37.04 15.18 -15.54
C THR A 251 -36.71 13.74 -15.92
N ASP A 252 -35.55 13.51 -16.57
CA ASP A 252 -35.02 12.17 -16.89
C ASP A 252 -33.49 12.24 -17.08
N PRO A 253 -32.69 11.97 -16.00
CA PRO A 253 -31.24 11.99 -16.08
C PRO A 253 -30.73 10.73 -16.82
N SER A 254 -30.36 10.87 -18.08
CA SER A 254 -29.79 9.78 -18.87
C SER A 254 -28.40 9.39 -18.40
N PRO A 255 -28.09 8.07 -18.25
CA PRO A 255 -26.74 7.59 -17.98
C PRO A 255 -25.77 7.99 -19.09
N MET A 256 -24.57 8.44 -18.71
CA MET A 256 -23.51 8.78 -19.66
C MET A 256 -22.13 8.49 -19.07
N SER A 257 -21.09 8.39 -19.92
CA SER A 257 -19.72 8.24 -19.41
C SER A 257 -19.27 9.50 -18.67
N VAL A 258 -18.35 9.34 -17.71
CA VAL A 258 -17.80 10.49 -16.96
C VAL A 258 -17.09 11.47 -17.89
N GLU A 259 -16.50 10.98 -18.99
CA GLU A 259 -15.91 11.83 -20.03
C GLU A 259 -16.98 12.64 -20.77
N ALA A 260 -18.06 12.00 -21.21
CA ALA A 260 -19.18 12.69 -21.87
C ALA A 260 -19.77 13.75 -20.92
N LEU A 261 -19.99 13.40 -19.65
CA LEU A 261 -20.46 14.32 -18.63
C LEU A 261 -19.50 15.49 -18.44
N ALA A 262 -18.18 15.24 -18.41
CA ALA A 262 -17.19 16.30 -18.29
C ALA A 262 -17.23 17.31 -19.46
N ARG A 263 -17.50 16.84 -20.68
CA ARG A 263 -17.65 17.68 -21.87
C ARG A 263 -18.88 18.58 -21.85
N THR A 264 -19.93 18.21 -21.11
CA THR A 264 -21.14 19.06 -20.94
C THR A 264 -20.92 20.23 -19.98
N LEU A 265 -19.84 20.18 -19.17
CA LEU A 265 -19.57 21.21 -18.19
C LEU A 265 -18.96 22.46 -18.81
N PRO A 266 -19.44 23.67 -18.45
CA PRO A 266 -18.79 24.89 -18.90
C PRO A 266 -17.37 25.02 -18.30
N ARG A 267 -16.48 25.67 -19.00
CA ARG A 267 -15.09 25.91 -18.50
C ARG A 267 -15.07 26.57 -17.11
N SER A 268 -16.04 27.39 -16.79
CA SER A 268 -16.20 28.04 -15.48
C SER A 268 -16.48 27.07 -14.32
N ALA A 269 -16.93 25.84 -14.60
CA ALA A 269 -17.06 24.78 -13.58
C ALA A 269 -15.69 24.27 -13.09
N PHE A 270 -14.66 24.38 -13.92
CA PHE A 270 -13.30 23.94 -13.62
C PHE A 270 -12.52 25.07 -12.96
N ARG A 271 -12.30 24.95 -11.65
CA ARG A 271 -11.60 25.97 -10.87
C ARG A 271 -10.22 25.47 -10.46
N SER A 272 -9.21 26.35 -10.55
CA SER A 272 -7.84 26.08 -10.12
C SER A 272 -7.81 25.71 -8.63
N THR A 273 -7.04 24.68 -8.30
CA THR A 273 -6.79 24.24 -6.93
C THR A 273 -5.35 23.77 -6.80
N THR A 274 -4.61 24.38 -5.87
CA THR A 274 -3.26 23.97 -5.49
C THR A 274 -3.38 23.03 -4.31
N TRP A 275 -2.70 21.87 -4.35
CA TRP A 275 -2.71 20.89 -3.25
C TRP A 275 -1.37 20.73 -2.55
N LYS A 276 -0.25 21.09 -3.18
CA LYS A 276 1.11 20.98 -2.62
C LYS A 276 2.01 22.07 -3.17
N GLN A 277 2.90 22.56 -2.32
CA GLN A 277 4.03 23.36 -2.77
C GLN A 277 5.18 22.43 -3.14
N GLY A 278 5.49 22.30 -4.40
CA GLY A 278 6.63 21.54 -4.87
C GLY A 278 7.95 22.33 -4.69
N SER A 279 9.09 21.66 -4.89
CA SER A 279 10.42 22.27 -4.78
C SER A 279 10.67 23.36 -5.83
N ARG A 280 10.12 23.23 -7.03
CA ARG A 280 10.29 24.18 -8.14
C ARG A 280 9.07 25.07 -8.35
N ARG A 281 7.85 24.53 -8.17
CA ARG A 281 6.58 25.25 -8.38
C ARG A 281 5.44 24.62 -7.57
N ALA A 282 4.38 25.39 -7.36
CA ALA A 282 3.15 24.87 -6.79
C ALA A 282 2.53 23.79 -7.71
N LEU A 283 2.10 22.69 -7.15
CA LEU A 283 1.35 21.66 -7.87
C LEU A 283 -0.13 22.04 -7.84
N TRP A 284 -0.68 22.30 -9.01
CA TRP A 284 -2.06 22.74 -9.22
C TRP A 284 -2.67 22.13 -10.49
N SER A 285 -3.97 22.08 -10.51
CA SER A 285 -4.75 21.70 -11.69
C SER A 285 -6.13 22.36 -11.60
N ARG A 286 -6.93 22.23 -12.66
CA ARG A 286 -8.33 22.67 -12.66
C ARG A 286 -9.23 21.50 -12.32
N PHE A 287 -10.19 21.72 -11.44
CA PHE A 287 -11.11 20.66 -10.96
C PHE A 287 -12.56 21.13 -11.04
N ALA A 288 -13.42 20.26 -11.57
CA ALA A 288 -14.86 20.31 -11.39
C ALA A 288 -15.30 19.23 -10.39
N MET A 289 -16.35 19.50 -9.62
CA MET A 289 -16.92 18.55 -8.65
C MET A 289 -18.45 18.61 -8.73
N LEU A 290 -19.07 17.45 -8.86
CA LEU A 290 -20.53 17.33 -8.91
C LEU A 290 -21.00 16.01 -8.29
N GLN A 291 -22.29 15.97 -7.94
CA GLN A 291 -22.93 14.74 -7.46
C GLN A 291 -23.40 13.89 -8.64
N VAL A 292 -23.13 12.59 -8.56
CA VAL A 292 -23.55 11.60 -9.53
C VAL A 292 -24.08 10.35 -8.82
N ASP A 293 -24.89 9.58 -9.53
CA ASP A 293 -25.21 8.20 -9.20
C ASP A 293 -24.36 7.27 -10.07
N ALA A 294 -23.63 6.36 -9.46
CA ALA A 294 -22.76 5.40 -10.14
C ALA A 294 -23.43 4.04 -10.40
N GLY A 295 -24.77 3.99 -10.29
CA GLY A 295 -25.59 2.81 -10.55
C GLY A 295 -25.98 2.03 -9.27
N ASN A 296 -26.92 1.09 -9.44
CA ASN A 296 -27.57 0.36 -8.33
C ASN A 296 -26.59 -0.45 -7.47
N ALA A 297 -25.51 -0.98 -8.06
CA ALA A 297 -24.50 -1.73 -7.32
C ALA A 297 -23.76 -0.88 -6.29
N ASP A 298 -23.67 0.43 -6.49
CA ASP A 298 -22.93 1.35 -5.63
C ASP A 298 -23.75 2.01 -4.53
N GLY A 299 -25.07 1.90 -4.58
CA GLY A 299 -26.01 2.33 -3.52
C GLY A 299 -25.85 3.79 -3.09
N GLY A 300 -26.30 4.75 -3.91
CA GLY A 300 -26.43 6.14 -3.53
C GLY A 300 -25.50 7.12 -4.25
N HIS A 301 -25.57 8.38 -3.82
CA HIS A 301 -24.86 9.47 -4.46
C HIS A 301 -23.36 9.45 -4.16
N HIS A 302 -22.58 9.72 -5.22
CA HIS A 302 -21.13 9.89 -5.17
C HIS A 302 -20.78 11.33 -5.54
N TRP A 303 -19.63 11.75 -5.09
CA TRP A 303 -18.96 12.92 -5.64
C TRP A 303 -18.07 12.48 -6.80
N LEU A 304 -18.30 13.02 -7.97
CA LEU A 304 -17.40 12.92 -9.11
C LEU A 304 -16.47 14.13 -9.09
N LEU A 305 -15.19 13.89 -8.90
CA LEU A 305 -14.12 14.88 -9.08
C LEU A 305 -13.50 14.66 -10.45
N ILE A 306 -13.50 15.70 -11.26
CA ILE A 306 -12.94 15.72 -12.61
C ILE A 306 -11.74 16.63 -12.60
N GLU A 307 -10.57 16.12 -12.98
CA GLU A 307 -9.36 16.89 -13.08
C GLU A 307 -9.01 17.21 -14.55
N TRP A 308 -8.73 18.48 -14.79
CA TRP A 308 -8.21 18.98 -16.03
C TRP A 308 -6.81 19.54 -15.81
N PRO A 309 -5.76 18.73 -16.04
CA PRO A 309 -4.37 19.17 -15.86
C PRO A 309 -4.01 20.34 -16.76
N ASP A 310 -3.03 21.12 -16.32
CA ASP A 310 -2.51 22.23 -17.13
C ASP A 310 -1.81 21.69 -18.37
N GLY A 311 -2.02 22.34 -19.52
CA GLY A 311 -1.51 21.90 -20.80
C GLY A 311 -2.33 20.84 -21.53
N GLU A 312 -3.25 20.14 -20.85
CA GLU A 312 -4.12 19.16 -21.49
C GLU A 312 -5.28 19.82 -22.25
N LYS A 313 -5.69 19.19 -23.37
CA LYS A 313 -6.79 19.69 -24.22
C LYS A 313 -8.16 19.44 -23.58
N ALA A 314 -8.28 18.43 -22.74
CA ALA A 314 -9.51 17.99 -22.09
C ALA A 314 -9.21 17.44 -20.68
N PRO A 315 -10.25 17.26 -19.81
CA PRO A 315 -10.10 16.53 -18.57
C PRO A 315 -9.63 15.09 -18.80
N THR A 316 -8.71 14.60 -17.94
CA THR A 316 -8.08 13.29 -18.12
C THR A 316 -8.20 12.37 -16.92
N HIS A 317 -8.49 12.90 -15.73
CA HIS A 317 -8.59 12.09 -14.52
C HIS A 317 -9.95 12.26 -13.86
N TYR A 318 -10.52 11.15 -13.46
CA TYR A 318 -11.85 11.06 -12.88
C TYR A 318 -11.77 10.25 -11.58
N THR A 319 -12.43 10.72 -10.52
CA THR A 319 -12.49 10.06 -9.23
C THR A 319 -13.92 10.01 -8.73
N LEU A 320 -14.39 8.84 -8.35
CA LEU A 320 -15.62 8.65 -7.60
C LEU A 320 -15.31 8.63 -6.10
N ALA A 321 -15.98 9.46 -5.32
CA ALA A 321 -15.82 9.50 -3.88
C ALA A 321 -17.17 9.34 -3.17
N ARG A 322 -17.17 8.49 -2.14
CA ARG A 322 -18.28 8.34 -1.21
C ARG A 322 -17.80 8.70 0.19
N LEU A 323 -18.25 9.85 0.66
CA LEU A 323 -17.87 10.43 1.94
C LEU A 323 -19.12 10.70 2.77
N ARG A 324 -19.05 10.48 4.08
CA ARG A 324 -20.18 10.73 5.01
C ARG A 324 -20.56 12.19 5.09
N LYS A 325 -19.57 13.07 5.02
CA LYS A 325 -19.76 14.53 5.02
C LYS A 325 -19.53 15.09 3.62
N THR A 326 -20.29 16.10 3.24
CA THR A 326 -20.08 16.85 1.99
C THR A 326 -18.71 17.53 2.02
N PRO A 327 -17.77 17.12 1.14
CA PRO A 327 -16.46 17.76 1.11
C PRO A 327 -16.51 19.07 0.33
N SER A 328 -15.70 20.03 0.69
CA SER A 328 -15.33 21.09 -0.26
C SER A 328 -14.45 20.50 -1.38
N ARG A 329 -14.46 21.13 -2.57
CA ARG A 329 -13.59 20.69 -3.67
C ARG A 329 -12.12 20.62 -3.25
N LYS A 330 -11.63 21.60 -2.49
CA LYS A 330 -10.25 21.66 -2.00
C LYS A 330 -9.92 20.48 -1.07
N GLN A 331 -10.87 20.07 -0.22
CA GLN A 331 -10.70 18.88 0.63
C GLN A 331 -10.64 17.61 -0.21
N LEU A 332 -11.58 17.42 -1.15
CA LEU A 332 -11.60 16.23 -1.98
C LEU A 332 -10.34 16.12 -2.86
N VAL A 333 -9.87 17.22 -3.45
CA VAL A 333 -8.59 17.26 -4.18
C VAL A 333 -7.42 16.81 -3.29
N ARG A 334 -7.34 17.30 -2.07
CA ARG A 334 -6.25 16.90 -1.17
C ARG A 334 -6.31 15.43 -0.81
N ILE A 335 -7.51 14.91 -0.51
CA ILE A 335 -7.74 13.48 -0.22
C ILE A 335 -7.24 12.64 -1.40
N THR A 336 -7.69 12.93 -2.62
CA THR A 336 -7.32 12.13 -3.79
C THR A 336 -5.82 12.19 -4.11
N LYS A 337 -5.18 13.31 -3.82
CA LYS A 337 -3.76 13.49 -4.06
C LYS A 337 -2.86 12.82 -3.01
N GLU A 338 -3.38 12.31 -1.88
CA GLU A 338 -2.59 11.54 -0.91
C GLU A 338 -2.13 10.18 -1.47
N ARG A 339 -2.72 9.67 -2.54
CA ARG A 339 -2.33 8.41 -3.18
C ARG A 339 -0.85 8.37 -3.61
N TRP A 340 -0.23 9.51 -3.94
CA TRP A 340 1.20 9.59 -4.29
C TRP A 340 2.13 9.00 -3.22
N ARG A 341 1.68 8.86 -1.97
CA ARG A 341 2.50 8.35 -0.88
C ARG A 341 2.92 6.91 -1.09
N THR A 342 2.09 6.10 -1.75
CA THR A 342 2.45 4.72 -2.04
C THR A 342 3.58 4.62 -3.06
N GLU A 343 3.69 5.59 -3.99
CA GLU A 343 4.84 5.67 -4.91
C GLU A 343 6.13 5.91 -4.12
N ARG A 344 6.09 6.80 -3.12
CA ARG A 344 7.23 7.03 -2.23
C ARG A 344 7.57 5.79 -1.38
N VAL A 345 6.54 5.07 -0.90
CA VAL A 345 6.75 3.79 -0.19
C VAL A 345 7.50 2.80 -1.07
N TYR A 346 7.11 2.67 -2.34
CA TYR A 346 7.80 1.75 -3.25
C TYR A 346 9.23 2.18 -3.56
N GLU A 347 9.50 3.47 -3.70
CA GLU A 347 10.87 3.99 -3.83
C GLU A 347 11.73 3.59 -2.63
N ASP A 348 11.24 3.83 -1.41
CA ASP A 348 11.96 3.49 -0.18
C ASP A 348 12.11 1.97 -0.01
N LEU A 349 11.06 1.18 -0.24
CA LEU A 349 11.08 -0.28 -0.10
C LEU A 349 12.05 -0.94 -1.09
N LYS A 350 12.06 -0.51 -2.34
CA LYS A 350 12.94 -1.09 -3.38
C LYS A 350 14.35 -0.52 -3.30
N GLY A 351 14.48 0.81 -3.25
CA GLY A 351 15.77 1.49 -3.26
C GLY A 351 16.57 1.26 -1.98
N GLU A 352 15.92 1.40 -0.82
CA GLU A 352 16.62 1.36 0.46
C GLU A 352 16.58 -0.03 1.13
N LEU A 353 15.47 -0.76 1.02
CA LEU A 353 15.28 -2.02 1.74
C LEU A 353 15.32 -3.26 0.85
N GLY A 354 15.54 -3.14 -0.45
CA GLY A 354 15.71 -4.25 -1.37
C GLY A 354 14.48 -5.15 -1.52
N LEU A 355 13.27 -4.58 -1.49
CA LEU A 355 12.02 -5.33 -1.64
C LEU A 355 12.00 -6.18 -2.93
N ASP A 356 12.63 -5.74 -4.00
CA ASP A 356 12.71 -6.44 -5.29
C ASP A 356 13.98 -7.29 -5.44
N HIS A 357 14.82 -7.39 -4.39
CA HIS A 357 16.04 -8.18 -4.39
C HIS A 357 15.82 -9.67 -4.08
N TYR A 358 14.58 -10.11 -3.87
CA TYR A 358 14.28 -11.54 -3.68
C TYR A 358 14.47 -12.31 -4.99
N GLU A 359 15.40 -13.26 -4.98
CA GLU A 359 15.75 -14.09 -6.14
C GLU A 359 15.16 -15.49 -6.09
N GLY A 360 14.56 -15.87 -4.98
CA GLY A 360 13.96 -17.18 -4.77
C GLY A 360 12.74 -17.44 -5.67
N ARG A 361 12.40 -18.74 -5.80
CA ARG A 361 11.32 -19.24 -6.68
C ARG A 361 10.16 -19.86 -5.91
N SER A 362 10.08 -19.65 -4.59
CA SER A 362 8.97 -20.17 -3.79
C SER A 362 7.98 -19.06 -3.40
N PHE A 363 6.70 -19.43 -3.37
CA PHE A 363 5.62 -18.55 -2.92
C PHE A 363 5.83 -18.12 -1.47
N ARG A 364 6.11 -19.09 -0.58
CA ARG A 364 6.42 -18.83 0.83
C ARG A 364 7.61 -17.87 0.98
N GLY A 365 8.71 -18.11 0.26
CA GLY A 365 9.89 -17.28 0.37
C GLY A 365 9.67 -15.84 -0.07
N TRP A 366 8.82 -15.60 -1.07
CA TRP A 366 8.43 -14.26 -1.45
C TRP A 366 7.70 -13.54 -0.30
N HIS A 367 6.71 -14.18 0.33
CA HIS A 367 5.97 -13.59 1.44
C HIS A 367 6.85 -13.39 2.68
N HIS A 368 7.76 -14.32 2.98
CA HIS A 368 8.71 -14.19 4.06
C HIS A 368 9.65 -13.00 3.85
N HIS A 369 10.25 -12.87 2.67
CA HIS A 369 11.09 -11.72 2.33
C HIS A 369 10.33 -10.40 2.48
N VAL A 370 9.17 -10.28 1.87
CA VAL A 370 8.30 -9.11 1.97
C VAL A 370 8.00 -8.78 3.44
N THR A 371 7.67 -9.79 4.25
CA THR A 371 7.37 -9.60 5.68
C THR A 371 8.57 -9.02 6.43
N VAL A 372 9.80 -9.53 6.22
CA VAL A 372 10.98 -8.96 6.87
C VAL A 372 11.21 -7.51 6.43
N VAL A 373 11.06 -7.22 5.14
CA VAL A 373 11.19 -5.84 4.61
C VAL A 373 10.16 -4.90 5.22
N LEU A 374 8.89 -5.33 5.34
CA LEU A 374 7.85 -4.53 5.98
C LEU A 374 8.13 -4.30 7.48
N CYS A 375 8.66 -5.31 8.19
CA CYS A 375 9.11 -5.16 9.59
C CYS A 375 10.21 -4.11 9.71
N CYS A 376 11.20 -4.13 8.83
CA CYS A 376 12.28 -3.13 8.80
C CYS A 376 11.73 -1.73 8.54
N TYR A 377 10.82 -1.57 7.56
CA TYR A 377 10.18 -0.30 7.26
C TYR A 377 9.38 0.25 8.45
N ALA A 378 8.61 -0.62 9.12
CA ALA A 378 7.81 -0.28 10.30
C ALA A 378 8.70 0.26 11.44
N PHE A 379 9.83 -0.40 11.71
CA PHE A 379 10.80 0.06 12.70
C PHE A 379 11.40 1.42 12.32
N VAL A 380 11.90 1.57 11.09
CA VAL A 380 12.48 2.83 10.60
C VAL A 380 11.48 3.98 10.66
N THR A 381 10.21 3.73 10.29
CA THR A 381 9.15 4.74 10.41
C THR A 381 8.94 5.17 11.87
N SER A 382 8.92 4.22 12.80
CA SER A 382 8.77 4.51 14.23
C SER A 382 9.95 5.33 14.78
N GLU A 383 11.18 4.99 14.40
CA GLU A 383 12.39 5.73 14.80
C GLU A 383 12.44 7.13 14.16
N ARG A 384 12.10 7.25 12.88
CA ARG A 384 12.00 8.55 12.20
C ARG A 384 11.04 9.49 12.91
N LEU A 385 9.88 8.99 13.29
CA LEU A 385 8.91 9.75 14.08
C LEU A 385 9.45 10.20 15.43
N ARG A 386 10.29 9.41 16.07
CA ARG A 386 10.89 9.71 17.36
C ARG A 386 11.94 10.83 17.25
N HIS A 387 12.81 10.77 16.25
CA HIS A 387 13.96 11.65 16.12
C HIS A 387 13.69 12.92 15.33
N PHE A 388 12.71 12.93 14.44
CA PHE A 388 12.35 14.09 13.63
C PHE A 388 10.93 14.58 13.95
N PRO A 389 10.72 15.25 15.10
CA PRO A 389 9.43 15.85 15.40
C PRO A 389 9.06 16.86 14.32
N PRO A 390 7.76 17.04 14.00
CA PRO A 390 7.32 18.03 13.04
C PRO A 390 7.85 19.40 13.48
N SER A 391 8.48 20.13 12.55
CA SER A 391 9.03 21.45 12.81
C SER A 391 7.95 22.35 13.41
N ARG A 392 8.18 22.92 14.59
CA ARG A 392 7.26 23.83 15.31
C ARG A 392 6.96 25.15 14.57
N GLY A 393 7.10 25.24 13.25
CA GLY A 393 7.15 26.47 12.52
C GLY A 393 6.12 26.75 11.44
N ARG A 394 5.19 25.82 11.14
CA ARG A 394 4.06 26.11 10.26
C ARG A 394 2.84 25.34 10.75
N ALA A 395 1.88 26.05 11.34
CA ALA A 395 0.56 25.53 11.59
C ALA A 395 -0.04 25.01 10.28
N ARG A 396 0.11 23.70 10.02
CA ARG A 396 -0.60 23.05 8.93
C ARG A 396 -2.07 23.00 9.32
N PRO A 397 -3.01 23.30 8.42
CA PRO A 397 -4.42 23.26 8.75
C PRO A 397 -4.76 21.88 9.30
N ARG A 398 -5.19 21.82 10.55
CA ARG A 398 -5.72 20.61 11.18
C ARG A 398 -6.98 20.21 10.39
N TYR A 399 -6.91 19.15 9.62
CA TYR A 399 -8.09 18.50 9.11
C TYR A 399 -8.66 17.61 10.22
N SER A 400 -9.35 18.20 11.17
CA SER A 400 -10.27 17.45 11.98
C SER A 400 -11.58 17.36 11.20
N LEU A 401 -12.00 16.16 10.89
CA LEU A 401 -13.37 15.85 10.46
C LEU A 401 -14.39 16.17 11.59
N ASP A 402 -13.91 16.57 12.75
CA ASP A 402 -14.67 16.72 14.00
C ASP A 402 -15.10 18.15 14.33
N ARG A 403 -14.94 19.14 13.46
CA ARG A 403 -15.48 20.47 13.73
C ARG A 403 -16.52 20.90 12.72
N ALA A 404 -17.75 20.49 12.97
CA ALA A 404 -18.98 21.26 12.81
C ALA A 404 -20.08 20.53 13.59
N ALA A 405 -20.32 20.95 14.83
CA ALA A 405 -21.63 20.85 15.45
C ALA A 405 -22.52 21.93 14.84
#